data_acda1dd8519da363fcffcafd1c435dc0
#
_entry.id   acda1dd8519da363fcffcafd1c435dc0
#
_cell.length_a   1.000
_cell.length_b   1.000
_cell.length_c   1.000
_cell.angle_alpha   90.00
_cell.angle_beta   90.00
_cell.angle_gamma   90.00
#
_symmetry.space_group_name_H-M   'P 1'
#
loop_
_entity.id
_entity.type
_entity.pdbx_description
1 polymer ?
#
loop_
_entity_poly.entity_id
_entity_poly.type
_entity_poly.pdbx_seq_one_letter_code
_entity_poly.pdbx_strand_id
1 'polypeptide(L)'
;MRITYLFDPLCGWCYGASPALERLSRRSDVTLQLAPTGLFAGENARPMDANFAAFAWQNDQRIERLTGQVFSAAYQRQVLAATTARFDSTPATLGVVAVGLTEPEHELEALQALQQARYVDGLDNALLSVVAEVLSSAGFAAAANRLLAPDAELLDAYEARLAAARREMARFGAQGVPTLVVEDAKGSRLLPSSVLFGDPADLAAQLQAG
;
A
#
# COMPACT_ATOMS: atom_id res chain seq x y z
N MET A 1 9.05 18.00 -8.19
CA MET A 1 8.94 16.74 -8.96
C MET A 1 7.71 15.96 -8.53
N ARG A 2 7.14 15.13 -9.41
CA ARG A 2 6.04 14.23 -9.05
C ARG A 2 6.61 12.81 -8.88
N ILE A 3 6.19 12.12 -7.82
CA ILE A 3 6.55 10.73 -7.56
C ILE A 3 5.27 9.92 -7.47
N THR A 4 5.09 8.95 -8.38
CA THR A 4 3.98 8.00 -8.33
C THR A 4 4.46 6.74 -7.60
N TYR A 5 3.81 6.42 -6.49
CA TYR A 5 4.04 5.23 -5.71
C TYR A 5 3.04 4.13 -6.08
N LEU A 6 3.52 3.13 -6.81
CA LEU A 6 2.76 1.94 -7.19
C LEU A 6 2.83 0.93 -6.05
N PHE A 7 1.68 0.54 -5.51
CA PHE A 7 1.61 -0.27 -4.30
C PHE A 7 0.41 -1.23 -4.28
N ASP A 8 0.41 -2.12 -3.29
CA ASP A 8 -0.76 -2.86 -2.83
C ASP A 8 -0.80 -2.80 -1.30
N PRO A 9 -1.96 -2.51 -0.66
CA PRO A 9 -2.05 -2.37 0.79
C PRO A 9 -1.64 -3.62 1.58
N LEU A 10 -1.81 -4.82 0.99
CA LEU A 10 -1.46 -6.09 1.62
C LEU A 10 -0.05 -6.58 1.26
N CYS A 11 0.74 -5.77 0.57
CA CYS A 11 2.11 -6.12 0.24
C CYS A 11 3.05 -5.77 1.42
N GLY A 12 3.70 -6.78 2.02
CA GLY A 12 4.64 -6.58 3.12
C GLY A 12 5.83 -5.67 2.73
N TRP A 13 6.33 -5.79 1.48
CA TRP A 13 7.35 -4.87 0.97
C TRP A 13 6.85 -3.42 0.86
N CYS A 14 5.56 -3.22 0.57
CA CYS A 14 4.96 -1.89 0.58
C CYS A 14 4.87 -1.33 2.01
N TYR A 15 4.57 -2.17 2.99
CA TYR A 15 4.65 -1.79 4.40
C TYR A 15 6.10 -1.45 4.80
N GLY A 16 7.08 -2.25 4.40
CA GLY A 16 8.49 -1.97 4.61
C GLY A 16 8.97 -0.64 4.04
N ALA A 17 8.32 -0.14 2.99
CA ALA A 17 8.64 1.14 2.36
C ALA A 17 8.07 2.36 3.09
N SER A 18 7.14 2.19 4.06
CA SER A 18 6.43 3.29 4.74
C SER A 18 7.36 4.39 5.29
N PRO A 19 8.50 4.10 5.94
CA PRO A 19 9.38 5.14 6.44
C PRO A 19 10.02 6.00 5.33
N ALA A 20 10.26 5.42 4.15
CA ALA A 20 10.76 6.17 3.00
C ALA A 20 9.69 7.08 2.42
N LEU A 21 8.44 6.60 2.33
CA LEU A 21 7.31 7.40 1.85
C LEU A 21 6.99 8.57 2.77
N GLU A 22 7.07 8.37 4.07
CA GLU A 22 6.90 9.44 5.05
C GLU A 22 7.95 10.54 4.90
N ARG A 23 9.20 10.17 4.64
CA ARG A 23 10.25 11.16 4.32
C ARG A 23 9.97 11.89 3.01
N LEU A 24 9.48 11.20 1.98
CA LEU A 24 9.14 11.81 0.70
C LEU A 24 7.96 12.78 0.82
N SER A 25 6.91 12.42 1.57
CA SER A 25 5.71 13.26 1.74
C SER A 25 5.99 14.58 2.47
N ARG A 26 7.03 14.62 3.31
CA ARG A 26 7.46 15.84 4.04
C ARG A 26 8.29 16.81 3.19
N ARG A 27 8.67 16.41 1.99
CA ARG A 27 9.49 17.27 1.11
C ARG A 27 8.59 18.25 0.35
N SER A 28 8.89 19.54 0.43
CA SER A 28 8.15 20.59 -0.27
C SER A 28 8.35 20.60 -1.79
N ASP A 29 9.42 19.96 -2.28
CA ASP A 29 9.74 19.85 -3.71
C ASP A 29 9.19 18.56 -4.35
N VAL A 30 8.48 17.73 -3.57
CA VAL A 30 7.89 16.45 -4.01
C VAL A 30 6.37 16.48 -3.88
N THR A 31 5.69 16.08 -4.95
CA THR A 31 4.27 15.70 -4.91
C THR A 31 4.20 14.20 -4.99
N LEU A 32 3.82 13.54 -3.88
CA LEU A 32 3.66 12.09 -3.82
C LEU A 32 2.23 11.73 -4.23
N GLN A 33 2.09 10.86 -5.22
CA GLN A 33 0.82 10.34 -5.70
C GLN A 33 0.75 8.83 -5.44
N LEU A 34 -0.28 8.39 -4.72
CA LEU A 34 -0.53 6.99 -4.44
C LEU A 34 -1.30 6.32 -5.58
N ALA A 35 -0.79 5.20 -6.09
CA ALA A 35 -1.36 4.47 -7.22
C ALA A 35 -1.51 2.98 -6.87
N PRO A 36 -2.67 2.57 -6.34
CA PRO A 36 -2.93 1.18 -5.98
C PRO A 36 -3.02 0.31 -7.23
N THR A 37 -2.30 -0.82 -7.25
CA THR A 37 -2.24 -1.71 -8.43
C THR A 37 -3.27 -2.84 -8.37
N GLY A 38 -3.81 -3.14 -7.18
CA GLY A 38 -4.67 -4.29 -6.95
C GLY A 38 -3.95 -5.60 -7.27
N LEU A 39 -2.68 -5.70 -6.87
CA LEU A 39 -1.87 -6.91 -7.11
C LEU A 39 -2.53 -8.15 -6.50
N PHE A 40 -3.22 -7.99 -5.38
CA PHE A 40 -3.92 -9.06 -4.67
C PHE A 40 -5.44 -8.86 -4.63
N ALA A 41 -6.00 -8.01 -5.50
CA ALA A 41 -7.42 -7.70 -5.52
C ALA A 41 -8.19 -8.49 -6.59
N GLY A 42 -9.48 -8.71 -6.36
CA GLY A 42 -10.40 -9.29 -7.34
C GLY A 42 -9.98 -10.70 -7.76
N GLU A 43 -9.72 -10.91 -9.05
CA GLU A 43 -9.31 -12.20 -9.61
C GLU A 43 -7.93 -12.66 -9.10
N ASN A 44 -7.08 -11.74 -8.64
CA ASN A 44 -5.77 -12.02 -8.08
C ASN A 44 -5.83 -12.39 -6.58
N ALA A 45 -6.99 -12.25 -5.95
CA ALA A 45 -7.19 -12.66 -4.58
C ALA A 45 -7.11 -14.20 -4.45
N ARG A 46 -6.52 -14.67 -3.35
CA ARG A 46 -6.25 -16.09 -3.15
C ARG A 46 -6.68 -16.55 -1.75
N PRO A 47 -6.92 -17.85 -1.55
CA PRO A 47 -7.08 -18.39 -0.20
C PRO A 47 -5.80 -18.21 0.63
N MET A 48 -5.96 -17.98 1.93
CA MET A 48 -4.87 -18.06 2.90
C MET A 48 -4.68 -19.53 3.27
N ASP A 49 -3.73 -20.20 2.64
CA ASP A 49 -3.33 -21.55 2.99
C ASP A 49 -2.01 -21.57 3.78
N ALA A 50 -1.69 -22.70 4.40
CA ALA A 50 -0.50 -22.84 5.23
C ALA A 50 0.82 -22.58 4.48
N ASN A 51 0.89 -22.95 3.19
CA ASN A 51 2.10 -22.73 2.38
C ASN A 51 2.29 -21.26 2.09
N PHE A 52 1.22 -20.57 1.72
CA PHE A 52 1.26 -19.13 1.47
C PHE A 52 1.54 -18.36 2.77
N ALA A 53 0.94 -18.74 3.88
CA ALA A 53 1.19 -18.15 5.19
C ALA A 53 2.67 -18.28 5.60
N ALA A 54 3.26 -19.47 5.43
CA ALA A 54 4.68 -19.69 5.71
C ALA A 54 5.60 -18.86 4.78
N PHE A 55 5.28 -18.80 3.49
CA PHE A 55 6.01 -17.98 2.52
C PHE A 55 5.91 -16.47 2.87
N ALA A 56 4.71 -15.97 3.19
CA ALA A 56 4.50 -14.58 3.59
C ALA A 56 5.31 -14.27 4.85
N TRP A 57 5.19 -15.08 5.89
CA TRP A 57 5.93 -14.89 7.14
C TRP A 57 7.44 -14.84 6.95
N GLN A 58 7.99 -15.74 6.13
CA GLN A 58 9.43 -15.75 5.83
C GLN A 58 9.89 -14.46 5.14
N ASN A 59 9.10 -13.94 4.19
CA ASN A 59 9.37 -12.65 3.56
C ASN A 59 9.25 -11.50 4.56
N ASP A 60 8.21 -11.49 5.38
CA ASP A 60 7.95 -10.45 6.36
C ASP A 60 9.08 -10.35 7.39
N GLN A 61 9.59 -11.47 7.88
CA GLN A 61 10.78 -11.49 8.73
C GLN A 61 12.04 -10.93 8.03
N ARG A 62 12.16 -11.13 6.71
CA ARG A 62 13.25 -10.53 5.94
C ARG A 62 13.09 -9.01 5.84
N ILE A 63 11.87 -8.54 5.60
CA ILE A 63 11.55 -7.11 5.53
C ILE A 63 11.81 -6.44 6.88
N GLU A 64 11.36 -7.06 7.97
CA GLU A 64 11.60 -6.56 9.33
C GLU A 64 13.11 -6.37 9.62
N ARG A 65 13.94 -7.37 9.31
CA ARG A 65 15.39 -7.25 9.48
C ARG A 65 16.02 -6.15 8.63
N LEU A 66 15.45 -5.88 7.45
CA LEU A 66 15.99 -4.89 6.52
C LEU A 66 15.54 -3.47 6.86
N THR A 67 14.30 -3.31 7.32
CA THR A 67 13.65 -1.99 7.43
C THR A 67 13.39 -1.56 8.88
N GLY A 68 13.38 -2.50 9.82
CA GLY A 68 12.95 -2.28 11.20
C GLY A 68 11.43 -2.21 11.39
N GLN A 69 10.64 -2.38 10.32
CA GLN A 69 9.17 -2.43 10.41
C GLN A 69 8.73 -3.73 11.08
N VAL A 70 7.86 -3.62 12.08
CA VAL A 70 7.45 -4.74 12.93
C VAL A 70 6.38 -5.60 12.25
N PHE A 71 6.59 -6.90 12.23
CA PHE A 71 5.58 -7.90 11.88
C PHE A 71 5.26 -8.73 13.13
N SER A 72 4.17 -8.43 13.77
CA SER A 72 3.84 -8.92 15.12
C SER A 72 3.45 -10.40 15.17
N ALA A 73 3.58 -10.97 16.36
CA ALA A 73 3.02 -12.30 16.63
C ALA A 73 1.47 -12.32 16.56
N ALA A 74 0.80 -11.17 16.75
CA ALA A 74 -0.65 -11.06 16.56
C ALA A 74 -1.00 -11.24 15.08
N TYR A 75 -0.32 -10.54 14.18
CA TYR A 75 -0.45 -10.72 12.74
C TYR A 75 -0.24 -12.19 12.31
N GLN A 76 0.84 -12.82 12.77
CA GLN A 76 1.13 -14.20 12.44
C GLN A 76 -0.01 -15.14 12.86
N ARG A 77 -0.54 -14.98 14.09
CA ARG A 77 -1.55 -15.87 14.64
C ARG A 77 -2.97 -15.59 14.16
N GLN A 78 -3.33 -14.30 13.97
CA GLN A 78 -4.72 -13.91 13.73
C GLN A 78 -4.99 -13.73 12.22
N VAL A 79 -3.99 -13.36 11.43
CA VAL A 79 -4.15 -13.10 10.00
C VAL A 79 -3.56 -14.23 9.16
N LEU A 80 -2.28 -14.55 9.34
CA LEU A 80 -1.63 -15.58 8.51
C LEU A 80 -2.11 -17.00 8.83
N ALA A 81 -2.40 -17.31 10.09
CA ALA A 81 -2.89 -18.64 10.48
C ALA A 81 -4.41 -18.83 10.26
N ALA A 82 -5.13 -17.82 9.78
CA ALA A 82 -6.56 -17.89 9.50
C ALA A 82 -6.84 -18.61 8.17
N THR A 83 -6.81 -19.95 8.19
CA THR A 83 -6.89 -20.82 6.99
C THR A 83 -8.20 -20.71 6.20
N THR A 84 -9.24 -20.08 6.75
CA THR A 84 -10.51 -19.81 6.07
C THR A 84 -10.58 -18.42 5.47
N ALA A 85 -9.57 -17.58 5.73
CA ALA A 85 -9.51 -16.22 5.22
C ALA A 85 -9.06 -16.16 3.75
N ARG A 86 -9.35 -15.04 3.11
CA ARG A 86 -8.82 -14.71 1.78
C ARG A 86 -7.73 -13.65 1.91
N PHE A 87 -6.69 -13.80 1.13
CA PHE A 87 -5.71 -12.74 0.89
C PHE A 87 -6.24 -11.89 -0.27
N ASP A 88 -7.02 -10.87 0.07
CA ASP A 88 -7.73 -10.00 -0.88
C ASP A 88 -7.54 -8.53 -0.48
N SER A 89 -6.85 -7.77 -1.30
CA SER A 89 -6.59 -6.35 -1.03
C SER A 89 -7.73 -5.42 -1.46
N THR A 90 -8.82 -5.94 -2.02
CA THR A 90 -9.95 -5.12 -2.47
C THR A 90 -10.50 -4.20 -1.37
N PRO A 91 -10.83 -4.69 -0.14
CA PRO A 91 -11.37 -3.83 0.90
C PRO A 91 -10.40 -2.72 1.33
N ALA A 92 -9.14 -3.06 1.56
CA ALA A 92 -8.13 -2.09 1.95
C ALA A 92 -7.85 -1.04 0.85
N THR A 93 -7.84 -1.48 -0.41
CA THR A 93 -7.68 -0.57 -1.56
C THR A 93 -8.88 0.37 -1.70
N LEU A 94 -10.10 -0.15 -1.58
CA LEU A 94 -11.31 0.68 -1.55
C LEU A 94 -11.27 1.71 -0.42
N GLY A 95 -10.78 1.30 0.76
CA GLY A 95 -10.60 2.21 1.89
C GLY A 95 -9.67 3.39 1.59
N VAL A 96 -8.49 3.11 1.01
CA VAL A 96 -7.55 4.17 0.59
C VAL A 96 -8.19 5.09 -0.48
N VAL A 97 -8.89 4.51 -1.46
CA VAL A 97 -9.59 5.29 -2.50
C VAL A 97 -10.69 6.15 -1.91
N ALA A 98 -11.44 5.63 -0.92
CA ALA A 98 -12.49 6.40 -0.23
C ALA A 98 -11.90 7.61 0.51
N VAL A 99 -10.75 7.46 1.18
CA VAL A 99 -10.04 8.60 1.78
C VAL A 99 -9.58 9.58 0.69
N GLY A 100 -9.04 9.10 -0.43
CA GLY A 100 -8.65 9.97 -1.54
C GLY A 100 -9.79 10.78 -2.17
N LEU A 101 -11.03 10.33 -2.03
CA LEU A 101 -12.22 11.06 -2.49
C LEU A 101 -12.77 12.05 -1.45
N THR A 102 -12.49 11.83 -0.17
CA THR A 102 -13.00 12.67 0.93
C THR A 102 -11.94 13.63 1.48
N GLU A 103 -10.71 13.16 1.61
CA GLU A 103 -9.59 13.82 2.27
C GLU A 103 -8.27 13.46 1.55
N PRO A 104 -8.08 13.90 0.27
CA PRO A 104 -7.02 13.39 -0.61
C PRO A 104 -5.60 13.60 -0.08
N GLU A 105 -5.37 14.60 0.75
CA GLU A 105 -4.08 14.88 1.39
C GLU A 105 -3.69 13.82 2.43
N HIS A 106 -4.64 13.03 2.93
CA HIS A 106 -4.45 12.03 3.98
C HIS A 106 -4.40 10.57 3.47
N GLU A 107 -4.36 10.34 2.16
CA GLU A 107 -4.29 8.97 1.61
C GLU A 107 -3.11 8.15 2.15
N LEU A 108 -1.95 8.76 2.33
CA LEU A 108 -0.77 8.07 2.87
C LEU A 108 -0.99 7.66 4.33
N GLU A 109 -1.57 8.53 5.12
CA GLU A 109 -1.89 8.26 6.53
C GLU A 109 -2.91 7.12 6.65
N ALA A 110 -3.92 7.10 5.79
CA ALA A 110 -4.89 6.00 5.73
C ALA A 110 -4.24 4.67 5.36
N LEU A 111 -3.36 4.66 4.35
CA LEU A 111 -2.59 3.46 3.98
C LEU A 111 -1.75 2.97 5.16
N GLN A 112 -1.04 3.87 5.84
CA GLN A 112 -0.21 3.53 7.01
C GLN A 112 -1.05 2.97 8.17
N ALA A 113 -2.21 3.57 8.46
CA ALA A 113 -3.13 3.06 9.48
C ALA A 113 -3.60 1.63 9.17
N LEU A 114 -3.97 1.36 7.93
CA LEU A 114 -4.38 0.02 7.49
C LEU A 114 -3.22 -0.98 7.58
N GLN A 115 -2.02 -0.58 7.19
CA GLN A 115 -0.83 -1.45 7.29
C GLN A 115 -0.46 -1.72 8.76
N GLN A 116 -0.50 -0.71 9.63
CA GLN A 116 -0.30 -0.85 11.06
C GLN A 116 -1.32 -1.83 11.66
N ALA A 117 -2.59 -1.64 11.37
CA ALA A 117 -3.67 -2.51 11.83
C ALA A 117 -3.42 -3.99 11.44
N ARG A 118 -2.98 -4.23 10.21
CA ARG A 118 -2.69 -5.60 9.74
C ARG A 118 -1.43 -6.18 10.36
N TYR A 119 -0.30 -5.50 10.17
CA TYR A 119 1.01 -6.09 10.44
C TYR A 119 1.41 -6.02 11.91
N VAL A 120 0.88 -5.07 12.66
CA VAL A 120 1.19 -4.90 14.09
C VAL A 120 0.03 -5.35 14.97
N ASP A 121 -1.19 -4.87 14.70
CA ASP A 121 -2.34 -5.15 15.57
C ASP A 121 -2.99 -6.51 15.26
N GLY A 122 -2.68 -7.11 14.10
CA GLY A 122 -3.18 -8.42 13.70
C GLY A 122 -4.64 -8.39 13.24
N LEU A 123 -5.12 -7.27 12.70
CA LEU A 123 -6.46 -7.13 12.17
C LEU A 123 -6.50 -7.54 10.69
N ASP A 124 -7.53 -8.30 10.29
CA ASP A 124 -7.67 -8.76 8.92
C ASP A 124 -8.34 -7.70 8.04
N ASN A 125 -7.56 -6.83 7.44
CA ASN A 125 -8.02 -5.79 6.52
C ASN A 125 -8.36 -6.31 5.09
N ALA A 126 -8.49 -7.62 4.90
CA ALA A 126 -9.25 -8.21 3.81
C ALA A 126 -10.78 -8.19 4.09
N LEU A 127 -11.19 -7.80 5.30
CA LEU A 127 -12.58 -7.64 5.69
C LEU A 127 -13.00 -6.16 5.65
N LEU A 128 -14.03 -5.86 4.88
CA LEU A 128 -14.51 -4.48 4.68
C LEU A 128 -14.92 -3.80 5.99
N SER A 129 -15.53 -4.54 6.92
CA SER A 129 -15.91 -4.03 8.24
C SER A 129 -14.68 -3.63 9.09
N VAL A 130 -13.61 -4.42 9.02
CA VAL A 130 -12.34 -4.13 9.71
C VAL A 130 -11.70 -2.87 9.13
N VAL A 131 -11.65 -2.75 7.81
CA VAL A 131 -11.12 -1.55 7.14
C VAL A 131 -11.89 -0.31 7.56
N ALA A 132 -13.22 -0.37 7.57
CA ALA A 132 -14.06 0.77 7.99
C ALA A 132 -13.83 1.16 9.46
N GLU A 133 -13.68 0.17 10.36
CA GLU A 133 -13.37 0.41 11.76
C GLU A 133 -11.99 1.09 11.94
N VAL A 134 -10.97 0.59 11.25
CA VAL A 134 -9.62 1.17 11.27
C VAL A 134 -9.64 2.61 10.76
N LEU A 135 -10.28 2.86 9.63
CA LEU A 135 -10.40 4.22 9.06
C LEU A 135 -11.16 5.17 9.99
N SER A 136 -12.27 4.71 10.57
CA SER A 136 -13.03 5.51 11.55
C SER A 136 -12.19 5.85 12.78
N SER A 137 -11.44 4.87 13.31
CA SER A 137 -10.56 5.06 14.47
C SER A 137 -9.38 5.98 14.18
N ALA A 138 -8.93 6.02 12.91
CA ALA A 138 -7.88 6.91 12.44
C ALA A 138 -8.37 8.33 12.12
N GLY A 139 -9.68 8.62 12.28
CA GLY A 139 -10.26 9.94 12.05
C GLY A 139 -10.97 10.09 10.70
N PHE A 140 -10.94 9.08 9.81
CA PHE A 140 -11.52 9.11 8.47
C PHE A 140 -12.96 8.59 8.44
N ALA A 141 -13.82 9.14 9.30
CA ALA A 141 -15.19 8.66 9.48
C ALA A 141 -16.05 8.78 8.20
N ALA A 142 -15.84 9.83 7.41
CA ALA A 142 -16.54 10.02 6.14
C ALA A 142 -16.21 8.92 5.12
N ALA A 143 -14.92 8.60 4.97
CA ALA A 143 -14.45 7.51 4.13
C ALA A 143 -14.93 6.13 4.62
N ALA A 144 -14.90 5.90 5.94
CA ALA A 144 -15.38 4.65 6.55
C ALA A 144 -16.87 4.43 6.27
N ASN A 145 -17.72 5.46 6.42
CA ASN A 145 -19.14 5.38 6.10
C ASN A 145 -19.37 5.11 4.61
N ARG A 146 -18.64 5.78 3.74
CA ARG A 146 -18.71 5.58 2.29
C ARG A 146 -18.28 4.17 1.88
N LEU A 147 -17.29 3.61 2.56
CA LEU A 147 -16.83 2.24 2.34
C LEU A 147 -17.89 1.20 2.71
N LEU A 148 -18.64 1.41 3.80
CA LEU A 148 -19.72 0.51 4.24
C LEU A 148 -20.97 0.53 3.32
N ALA A 149 -21.16 1.61 2.57
CA ALA A 149 -22.23 1.78 1.58
C ALA A 149 -21.63 2.37 0.28
N PRO A 150 -20.85 1.57 -0.50
CA PRO A 150 -20.16 2.07 -1.67
C PRO A 150 -21.10 2.62 -2.71
N ASP A 151 -20.89 3.86 -3.11
CA ASP A 151 -21.60 4.50 -4.22
C ASP A 151 -20.86 4.28 -5.56
N ALA A 152 -21.51 4.65 -6.66
CA ALA A 152 -20.96 4.48 -8.00
C ALA A 152 -19.65 5.27 -8.17
N GLU A 153 -19.54 6.46 -7.58
CA GLU A 153 -18.33 7.28 -7.68
C GLU A 153 -17.11 6.58 -7.02
N LEU A 154 -17.29 5.95 -5.86
CA LEU A 154 -16.22 5.18 -5.20
C LEU A 154 -15.80 3.99 -6.05
N LEU A 155 -16.76 3.24 -6.59
CA LEU A 155 -16.47 2.05 -7.40
C LEU A 155 -15.79 2.43 -8.72
N ASP A 156 -16.27 3.47 -9.40
CA ASP A 156 -15.66 3.98 -10.62
C ASP A 156 -14.25 4.53 -10.38
N ALA A 157 -14.03 5.25 -9.28
CA ALA A 157 -12.72 5.75 -8.89
C ALA A 157 -11.76 4.61 -8.57
N TYR A 158 -12.21 3.56 -7.87
CA TYR A 158 -11.43 2.36 -7.61
C TYR A 158 -10.95 1.71 -8.91
N GLU A 159 -11.86 1.39 -9.82
CA GLU A 159 -11.50 0.76 -11.11
C GLU A 159 -10.59 1.65 -11.96
N ALA A 160 -10.89 2.95 -12.03
CA ALA A 160 -10.08 3.90 -12.79
C ALA A 160 -8.64 4.00 -12.25
N ARG A 161 -8.47 4.03 -10.91
CA ARG A 161 -7.16 4.11 -10.27
C ARG A 161 -6.34 2.83 -10.47
N LEU A 162 -6.96 1.65 -10.33
CA LEU A 162 -6.29 0.38 -10.61
C LEU A 162 -5.86 0.30 -12.07
N ALA A 163 -6.75 0.65 -13.00
CA ALA A 163 -6.43 0.64 -14.41
C ALA A 163 -5.30 1.62 -14.77
N ALA A 164 -5.27 2.81 -14.15
CA ALA A 164 -4.19 3.78 -14.34
C ALA A 164 -2.85 3.24 -13.80
N ALA A 165 -2.83 2.70 -12.58
CA ALA A 165 -1.63 2.13 -11.98
C ALA A 165 -1.06 0.95 -12.80
N ARG A 166 -1.93 0.06 -13.30
CA ARG A 166 -1.52 -1.07 -14.16
C ARG A 166 -0.96 -0.60 -15.50
N ARG A 167 -1.51 0.47 -16.09
CA ARG A 167 -0.92 1.09 -17.30
C ARG A 167 0.45 1.66 -17.02
N GLU A 168 0.66 2.31 -15.89
CA GLU A 168 1.99 2.80 -15.50
C GLU A 168 2.98 1.64 -15.27
N MET A 169 2.57 0.57 -14.59
CA MET A 169 3.41 -0.64 -14.49
C MET A 169 3.83 -1.16 -15.87
N ALA A 170 2.88 -1.30 -16.78
CA ALA A 170 3.15 -1.79 -18.14
C ALA A 170 4.06 -0.83 -18.92
N ARG A 171 3.82 0.49 -18.83
CA ARG A 171 4.62 1.52 -19.50
C ARG A 171 6.10 1.45 -19.13
N PHE A 172 6.39 1.19 -17.86
CA PHE A 172 7.76 1.14 -17.35
C PHE A 172 8.33 -0.27 -17.20
N GLY A 173 7.57 -1.31 -17.54
CA GLY A 173 7.99 -2.71 -17.37
C GLY A 173 8.18 -3.11 -15.90
N ALA A 174 7.45 -2.45 -14.97
CA ALA A 174 7.53 -2.78 -13.55
C ALA A 174 6.96 -4.17 -13.27
N GLN A 175 7.75 -5.02 -12.60
CA GLN A 175 7.42 -6.44 -12.38
C GLN A 175 6.74 -6.70 -11.04
N GLY A 176 6.52 -5.66 -10.22
CA GLY A 176 5.92 -5.81 -8.90
C GLY A 176 5.84 -4.50 -8.14
N VAL A 177 5.44 -4.59 -6.89
CA VAL A 177 5.33 -3.46 -5.95
C VAL A 177 6.16 -3.74 -4.69
N PRO A 178 6.66 -2.70 -4.00
CA PRO A 178 6.53 -1.28 -4.31
C PRO A 178 7.39 -0.84 -5.49
N THR A 179 6.90 0.14 -6.24
CA THR A 179 7.64 0.76 -7.35
C THR A 179 7.45 2.28 -7.30
N LEU A 180 8.51 3.04 -7.54
CA LEU A 180 8.45 4.49 -7.67
C LEU A 180 8.70 4.89 -9.12
N VAL A 181 7.78 5.70 -9.67
CA VAL A 181 7.97 6.42 -10.93
C VAL A 181 8.20 7.88 -10.60
N VAL A 182 9.34 8.42 -10.99
CA VAL A 182 9.66 9.83 -10.82
C VAL A 182 9.42 10.54 -12.14
N GLU A 183 8.77 11.70 -12.07
CA GLU A 183 8.57 12.60 -13.19
C GLU A 183 9.06 14.00 -12.81
N ASP A 184 9.98 14.52 -13.60
CA ASP A 184 10.59 15.83 -13.44
C ASP A 184 10.85 16.50 -14.80
N ALA A 185 11.61 17.61 -14.83
CA ALA A 185 11.93 18.34 -16.06
C ALA A 185 12.74 17.50 -17.08
N LYS A 186 13.39 16.42 -16.65
CA LYS A 186 14.20 15.53 -17.50
C LYS A 186 13.40 14.36 -18.07
N GLY A 187 12.16 14.18 -17.62
CA GLY A 187 11.25 13.11 -18.07
C GLY A 187 10.76 12.19 -16.96
N SER A 188 10.31 11.00 -17.36
CA SER A 188 9.78 10.00 -16.42
C SER A 188 10.71 8.79 -16.38
N ARG A 189 10.99 8.27 -15.16
CA ARG A 189 11.85 7.10 -14.94
C ARG A 189 11.42 6.28 -13.73
N LEU A 190 11.80 4.99 -13.73
CA LEU A 190 11.72 4.17 -12.54
C LEU A 190 12.90 4.46 -11.61
N LEU A 191 12.64 4.41 -10.30
CA LEU A 191 13.70 4.25 -9.31
C LEU A 191 13.82 2.76 -8.92
N PRO A 192 15.05 2.29 -8.65
CA PRO A 192 15.25 0.96 -8.07
C PRO A 192 14.49 0.84 -6.75
N SER A 193 13.66 -0.19 -6.56
CA SER A 193 12.90 -0.36 -5.31
C SER A 193 13.78 -0.50 -4.08
N SER A 194 15.04 -0.94 -4.24
CA SER A 194 16.02 -1.03 -3.15
C SER A 194 16.26 0.27 -2.39
N VAL A 195 16.10 1.44 -3.05
CA VAL A 195 16.26 2.74 -2.39
C VAL A 195 15.20 3.03 -1.32
N LEU A 196 14.09 2.28 -1.33
CA LEU A 196 13.03 2.39 -0.33
C LEU A 196 13.40 1.73 1.01
N PHE A 197 14.41 0.85 1.01
CA PHE A 197 14.76 -0.01 2.13
C PHE A 197 16.16 0.23 2.69
N GLY A 198 16.95 1.05 2.01
CA GLY A 198 18.33 1.35 2.34
C GLY A 198 18.51 2.67 3.09
N ASP A 199 19.74 3.21 2.98
CA ASP A 199 20.06 4.53 3.52
C ASP A 199 19.18 5.62 2.87
N PRO A 200 18.57 6.50 3.66
CA PRO A 200 17.83 7.65 3.13
C PRO A 200 18.65 8.54 2.17
N ALA A 201 19.97 8.57 2.32
CA ALA A 201 20.87 9.29 1.43
C ALA A 201 20.86 8.71 0.01
N ASP A 202 20.71 7.40 -0.15
CA ASP A 202 20.62 6.74 -1.46
C ASP A 202 19.37 7.18 -2.22
N LEU A 203 18.23 7.22 -1.53
CA LEU A 203 16.98 7.72 -2.12
C LEU A 203 17.13 9.19 -2.56
N ALA A 204 17.70 10.04 -1.71
CA ALA A 204 17.93 11.45 -2.04
C ALA A 204 18.88 11.62 -3.24
N ALA A 205 19.95 10.83 -3.29
CA ALA A 205 20.90 10.84 -4.42
C ALA A 205 20.23 10.42 -5.73
N GLN A 206 19.42 9.35 -5.71
CA GLN A 206 18.70 8.86 -6.89
C GLN A 206 17.63 9.86 -7.39
N LEU A 207 17.02 10.64 -6.52
CA LEU A 207 16.10 11.71 -6.92
C LEU A 207 16.83 12.87 -7.62
N GLN A 208 18.10 13.14 -7.26
CA GLN A 208 18.92 14.21 -7.84
C GLN A 208 19.64 13.78 -9.12
N ALA A 209 19.98 12.49 -9.26
CA ALA A 209 20.78 11.94 -10.36
C ALA A 209 20.05 11.89 -11.71
N GLY A 210 18.75 12.13 -11.72
CA GLY A 210 17.92 12.13 -12.93
C GLY A 210 18.02 13.39 -13.79
#